data_a79f9566eef94125c97192ce533d5387
#
_entry.id   a79f9566eef94125c97192ce533d5387
#
_cell.length_a   1.000
_cell.length_b   1.000
_cell.length_c   1.000
_cell.angle_alpha   90.00
_cell.angle_beta   90.00
_cell.angle_gamma   90.00
#
_symmetry.space_group_name_H-M   'P 1'
#
loop_
_entity.id
_entity.type
_entity.pdbx_description
1 polymer ?
#
loop_
_entity_poly.entity_id
_entity_poly.type
_entity_poly.pdbx_seq_one_letter_code
_entity_poly.pdbx_strand_id
1 'polypeptide(L)'
;MDNKTIIETRDLEKIYDDSKVAVRALRGVNLEVHEGEFMALSGPSGSGKTTLLNIIGALDHPTSGTVRVAGEDLSGFSKSELSQLRLNRIGFIFQAYNLIPVLTARENVEYVMLLQGVDEQERIDRAEAILKDVGLKDYINTRPNEMSGGQQQRVAVARAIVSNPDVVLADEPTANLDSTTSSSLLEMMREMNETHRVTFVFSTHDQLVMDYARRLVKLRDGRVEDDIDKDA
;
A
#
# COMPACT_ATOMS: atom_id res chain seq x y z
N MET A 1 23.01 2.12 -10.78
CA MET A 1 21.72 2.16 -11.48
C MET A 1 20.97 3.35 -10.90
N ASP A 2 20.49 4.28 -11.72
CA ASP A 2 19.68 5.40 -11.21
C ASP A 2 18.44 4.83 -10.52
N ASN A 3 18.39 5.01 -9.21
CA ASN A 3 17.29 4.49 -8.38
C ASN A 3 16.13 5.49 -8.53
N LYS A 4 15.14 5.17 -9.36
CA LYS A 4 14.00 6.05 -9.66
C LYS A 4 13.21 6.33 -8.39
N THR A 5 13.08 7.60 -8.00
CA THR A 5 12.24 8.00 -6.87
C THR A 5 10.76 7.88 -7.24
N ILE A 6 10.02 7.09 -6.48
CA ILE A 6 8.57 6.86 -6.66
C ILE A 6 7.75 7.76 -5.75
N ILE A 7 8.20 8.00 -4.51
CA ILE A 7 7.56 8.91 -3.56
C ILE A 7 8.59 9.92 -3.09
N GLU A 8 8.21 11.19 -3.07
CA GLU A 8 8.99 12.27 -2.48
C GLU A 8 8.07 13.18 -1.67
N THR A 9 8.41 13.43 -0.41
CA THR A 9 7.76 14.46 0.41
C THR A 9 8.77 15.48 0.87
N ARG A 10 8.40 16.78 0.85
CA ARG A 10 9.24 17.90 1.31
C ARG A 10 8.45 18.77 2.27
N ASP A 11 8.95 18.91 3.48
CA ASP A 11 8.38 19.69 4.58
C ASP A 11 6.87 19.45 4.76
N LEU A 12 6.45 18.19 4.62
CA LEU A 12 5.06 17.79 4.58
C LEU A 12 4.40 17.99 5.94
N GLU A 13 3.36 18.80 5.98
CA GLU A 13 2.56 19.04 7.19
C GLU A 13 1.09 18.64 6.99
N LYS A 14 0.49 18.12 8.05
CA LYS A 14 -0.96 17.91 8.12
C LYS A 14 -1.52 18.34 9.45
N ILE A 15 -2.52 19.22 9.40
CA ILE A 15 -3.28 19.71 10.54
C ILE A 15 -4.75 19.37 10.28
N TYR A 16 -5.38 18.64 11.20
CA TYR A 16 -6.82 18.44 11.23
C TYR A 16 -7.43 19.45 12.20
N ASP A 17 -8.30 20.31 11.67
CA ASP A 17 -8.93 21.41 12.43
C ASP A 17 -10.46 21.23 12.59
N ASP A 18 -10.95 20.01 12.38
CA ASP A 18 -12.37 19.67 12.44
C ASP A 18 -12.89 19.48 13.89
N SER A 19 -12.00 19.62 14.90
CA SER A 19 -12.30 19.41 16.31
C SER A 19 -12.03 20.66 17.15
N LYS A 20 -12.51 20.68 18.41
CA LYS A 20 -12.23 21.78 19.35
C LYS A 20 -10.74 22.08 19.61
N VAL A 21 -9.87 21.15 19.21
CA VAL A 21 -8.41 21.28 19.31
C VAL A 21 -7.80 20.81 17.99
N ALA A 22 -7.06 21.67 17.33
CA ALA A 22 -6.33 21.35 16.12
C ALA A 22 -5.26 20.27 16.39
N VAL A 23 -5.27 19.19 15.60
CA VAL A 23 -4.30 18.08 15.72
C VAL A 23 -3.29 18.18 14.59
N ARG A 24 -2.02 18.45 14.94
CA ARG A 24 -0.91 18.43 13.99
C ARG A 24 -0.41 17.01 13.84
N ALA A 25 -0.94 16.31 12.84
CA ALA A 25 -0.63 14.89 12.59
C ALA A 25 0.73 14.69 11.90
N LEU A 26 1.15 15.63 11.03
CA LEU A 26 2.48 15.65 10.42
C LEU A 26 3.11 17.02 10.62
N ARG A 27 4.45 17.05 10.79
CA ARG A 27 5.21 18.24 11.22
C ARG A 27 6.52 18.37 10.45
N GLY A 28 6.45 18.57 9.13
CA GLY A 28 7.60 18.73 8.26
C GLY A 28 8.27 17.38 7.94
N VAL A 29 7.50 16.42 7.42
CA VAL A 29 8.02 15.11 7.03
C VAL A 29 8.73 15.21 5.67
N ASN A 30 10.00 14.80 5.64
CA ASN A 30 10.79 14.61 4.45
C ASN A 30 11.05 13.12 4.28
N LEU A 31 10.62 12.54 3.14
CA LEU A 31 10.75 11.12 2.83
C LEU A 31 10.95 10.93 1.34
N GLU A 32 11.89 10.08 0.97
CA GLU A 32 12.04 9.58 -0.39
C GLU A 32 11.90 8.06 -0.38
N VAL A 33 11.16 7.50 -1.34
CA VAL A 33 11.02 6.06 -1.56
C VAL A 33 11.37 5.76 -3.01
N HIS A 34 12.20 4.75 -3.21
CA HIS A 34 12.68 4.37 -4.53
C HIS A 34 12.00 3.11 -5.07
N GLU A 35 12.07 2.93 -6.38
CA GLU A 35 11.52 1.77 -7.06
C GLU A 35 12.11 0.46 -6.52
N GLY A 36 11.23 -0.50 -6.21
CA GLY A 36 11.63 -1.80 -5.69
C GLY A 36 11.94 -1.83 -4.19
N GLU A 37 11.75 -0.72 -3.46
CA GLU A 37 11.92 -0.75 -2.00
C GLU A 37 10.85 -1.61 -1.32
N PHE A 38 11.25 -2.25 -0.22
CA PHE A 38 10.38 -2.98 0.71
C PHE A 38 10.52 -2.32 2.09
N MET A 39 9.75 -1.25 2.31
CA MET A 39 9.94 -0.30 3.41
C MET A 39 8.78 -0.35 4.40
N ALA A 40 9.08 -0.23 5.69
CA ALA A 40 8.08 -0.06 6.74
C ALA A 40 8.14 1.33 7.39
N LEU A 41 6.98 1.99 7.48
CA LEU A 41 6.73 3.12 8.35
C LEU A 41 6.31 2.58 9.72
N SER A 42 7.12 2.77 10.74
CA SER A 42 6.85 2.29 12.10
C SER A 42 6.67 3.44 13.08
N GLY A 43 6.11 3.14 14.24
CA GLY A 43 5.93 4.09 15.32
C GLY A 43 4.68 3.82 16.15
N PRO A 44 4.53 4.45 17.32
CA PRO A 44 3.38 4.25 18.19
C PRO A 44 2.06 4.69 17.51
N SER A 45 0.93 4.29 18.10
CA SER A 45 -0.39 4.79 17.67
C SER A 45 -0.41 6.34 17.77
N GLY A 46 -0.98 6.99 16.77
CA GLY A 46 -1.03 8.47 16.70
C GLY A 46 0.27 9.13 16.22
N SER A 47 1.31 8.40 15.83
CA SER A 47 2.56 9.00 15.35
C SER A 47 2.47 9.65 13.96
N GLY A 48 1.37 9.45 13.22
CA GLY A 48 1.15 10.02 11.89
C GLY A 48 1.31 9.06 10.72
N LYS A 49 1.58 7.75 10.94
CA LYS A 49 1.78 6.75 9.87
C LYS A 49 0.62 6.69 8.88
N THR A 50 -0.60 6.43 9.35
CA THR A 50 -1.80 6.36 8.50
C THR A 50 -2.08 7.69 7.80
N THR A 51 -1.83 8.83 8.47
CA THR A 51 -1.95 10.16 7.84
C THR A 51 -0.95 10.32 6.69
N LEU A 52 0.32 9.95 6.90
CA LEU A 52 1.33 9.98 5.84
C LEU A 52 0.95 9.03 4.70
N LEU A 53 0.56 7.79 5.03
CA LEU A 53 0.12 6.80 4.04
C LEU A 53 -1.07 7.31 3.21
N ASN A 54 -2.05 7.97 3.83
CA ASN A 54 -3.21 8.53 3.14
C ASN A 54 -2.83 9.68 2.20
N ILE A 55 -1.88 10.53 2.57
CA ILE A 55 -1.44 11.63 1.72
C ILE A 55 -0.65 11.11 0.52
N ILE A 56 0.34 10.24 0.72
CA ILE A 56 1.08 9.63 -0.39
C ILE A 56 0.19 8.72 -1.25
N GLY A 57 -0.86 8.15 -0.65
CA GLY A 57 -1.91 7.39 -1.34
C GLY A 57 -2.92 8.27 -2.07
N ALA A 58 -2.75 9.60 -2.08
CA ALA A 58 -3.70 10.54 -2.69
C ALA A 58 -5.15 10.40 -2.17
N LEU A 59 -5.32 9.92 -0.93
CA LEU A 59 -6.61 9.82 -0.24
C LEU A 59 -6.93 11.07 0.59
N ASP A 60 -5.88 11.83 0.98
CA ASP A 60 -5.99 13.07 1.73
C ASP A 60 -4.99 14.11 1.17
N HIS A 61 -5.20 15.39 1.49
CA HIS A 61 -4.33 16.47 1.06
C HIS A 61 -3.43 16.94 2.23
N PRO A 62 -2.18 17.36 1.96
CA PRO A 62 -1.37 18.03 2.96
C PRO A 62 -1.96 19.42 3.29
N THR A 63 -1.65 19.94 4.48
CA THR A 63 -1.92 21.34 4.85
C THR A 63 -0.87 22.27 4.25
N SER A 64 0.40 21.83 4.22
CA SER A 64 1.52 22.51 3.59
C SER A 64 2.63 21.53 3.23
N GLY A 65 3.66 22.00 2.53
CA GLY A 65 4.71 21.17 1.96
C GLY A 65 4.30 20.58 0.61
N THR A 66 5.13 19.70 0.05
CA THR A 66 4.90 19.08 -1.25
C THR A 66 4.93 17.55 -1.15
N VAL A 67 4.17 16.89 -2.01
CA VAL A 67 4.17 15.44 -2.17
C VAL A 67 4.14 15.09 -3.66
N ARG A 68 5.08 14.25 -4.07
CA ARG A 68 5.15 13.70 -5.43
C ARG A 68 5.04 12.19 -5.36
N VAL A 69 4.25 11.61 -6.26
CA VAL A 69 4.06 10.16 -6.38
C VAL A 69 4.11 9.77 -7.85
N ALA A 70 4.88 8.76 -8.18
CA ALA A 70 5.10 8.30 -9.56
C ALA A 70 5.54 9.43 -10.51
N GLY A 71 6.30 10.42 -10.00
CA GLY A 71 6.77 11.59 -10.74
C GLY A 71 5.79 12.77 -10.80
N GLU A 72 4.54 12.60 -10.37
CA GLU A 72 3.49 13.62 -10.39
C GLU A 72 3.44 14.42 -9.08
N ASP A 73 3.39 15.75 -9.15
CA ASP A 73 3.19 16.64 -8.01
C ASP A 73 1.69 16.76 -7.70
N LEU A 74 1.27 16.30 -6.51
CA LEU A 74 -0.15 16.22 -6.15
C LEU A 74 -0.76 17.54 -5.68
N SER A 75 0.04 18.57 -5.45
CA SER A 75 -0.41 19.84 -4.83
C SER A 75 -1.47 20.60 -5.63
N GLY A 76 -1.51 20.39 -6.96
CA GLY A 76 -2.49 21.04 -7.84
C GLY A 76 -3.62 20.12 -8.34
N PHE A 77 -3.63 18.86 -7.93
CA PHE A 77 -4.56 17.88 -8.49
C PHE A 77 -5.99 18.07 -8.00
N SER A 78 -6.94 18.01 -8.93
CA SER A 78 -8.38 17.88 -8.64
C SER A 78 -8.70 16.50 -8.09
N LYS A 79 -9.88 16.33 -7.49
CA LYS A 79 -10.36 15.03 -6.99
C LYS A 79 -10.38 13.95 -8.09
N SER A 80 -10.69 14.33 -9.33
CA SER A 80 -10.69 13.43 -10.49
C SER A 80 -9.28 12.96 -10.82
N GLU A 81 -8.30 13.87 -10.87
CA GLU A 81 -6.89 13.53 -11.16
C GLU A 81 -6.31 12.64 -10.07
N LEU A 82 -6.58 12.93 -8.79
CA LEU A 82 -6.19 12.04 -7.68
C LEU A 82 -6.82 10.65 -7.81
N SER A 83 -8.08 10.56 -8.28
CA SER A 83 -8.73 9.26 -8.51
C SER A 83 -8.09 8.48 -9.66
N GLN A 84 -7.70 9.16 -10.74
CA GLN A 84 -6.97 8.54 -11.84
C GLN A 84 -5.56 8.10 -11.44
N LEU A 85 -4.85 8.90 -10.63
CA LEU A 85 -3.55 8.52 -10.09
C LEU A 85 -3.66 7.24 -9.24
N ARG A 86 -4.63 7.20 -8.31
CA ARG A 86 -4.87 5.99 -7.49
C ARG A 86 -5.17 4.77 -8.35
N LEU A 87 -6.07 4.93 -9.33
CA LEU A 87 -6.48 3.83 -10.19
C LEU A 87 -5.31 3.24 -10.99
N ASN A 88 -4.38 4.09 -11.45
CA ASN A 88 -3.37 3.67 -12.42
C ASN A 88 -1.97 3.47 -11.81
N ARG A 89 -1.67 4.05 -10.63
CA ARG A 89 -0.31 4.13 -10.10
C ARG A 89 -0.15 3.55 -8.70
N ILE A 90 -1.25 3.40 -7.94
CA ILE A 90 -1.17 3.04 -6.52
C ILE A 90 -2.03 1.82 -6.23
N GLY A 91 -1.41 0.76 -5.72
CA GLY A 91 -2.12 -0.36 -5.12
C GLY A 91 -2.39 -0.13 -3.63
N PHE A 92 -3.52 -0.63 -3.11
CA PHE A 92 -3.85 -0.52 -1.70
C PHE A 92 -4.15 -1.88 -1.08
N ILE A 93 -3.55 -2.12 0.09
CA ILE A 93 -3.83 -3.25 0.97
C ILE A 93 -4.25 -2.69 2.32
N PHE A 94 -5.43 -3.05 2.79
CA PHE A 94 -6.02 -2.57 4.04
C PHE A 94 -6.10 -3.69 5.08
N GLN A 95 -6.10 -3.31 6.34
CA GLN A 95 -6.32 -4.22 7.47
C GLN A 95 -7.62 -5.03 7.34
N ALA A 96 -8.71 -4.41 6.85
CA ALA A 96 -10.03 -5.02 6.72
C ALA A 96 -10.27 -5.70 5.36
N TYR A 97 -9.20 -6.02 4.59
CA TYR A 97 -9.22 -6.63 3.24
C TYR A 97 -9.99 -5.84 2.18
N ASN A 98 -11.14 -5.26 2.52
CA ASN A 98 -12.02 -4.46 1.66
C ASN A 98 -12.37 -5.17 0.33
N LEU A 99 -12.63 -6.48 0.41
CA LEU A 99 -13.13 -7.26 -0.72
C LEU A 99 -14.63 -7.01 -0.91
N ILE A 100 -15.06 -7.04 -2.17
CA ILE A 100 -16.47 -6.94 -2.53
C ILE A 100 -17.10 -8.34 -2.30
N PRO A 101 -18.02 -8.51 -1.31
CA PRO A 101 -18.36 -9.85 -0.83
C PRO A 101 -19.21 -10.67 -1.82
N VAL A 102 -19.86 -10.01 -2.79
CA VAL A 102 -20.66 -10.69 -3.83
C VAL A 102 -19.84 -11.16 -5.01
N LEU A 103 -18.60 -10.67 -5.14
CA LEU A 103 -17.66 -11.04 -6.19
C LEU A 103 -16.76 -12.21 -5.74
N THR A 104 -16.39 -13.07 -6.67
CA THR A 104 -15.37 -14.12 -6.48
C THR A 104 -13.97 -13.50 -6.27
N ALA A 105 -12.98 -14.33 -5.91
CA ALA A 105 -11.59 -13.89 -5.82
C ALA A 105 -11.10 -13.28 -7.14
N ARG A 106 -11.35 -13.95 -8.28
CA ARG A 106 -10.99 -13.45 -9.61
C ARG A 106 -11.67 -12.11 -9.90
N GLU A 107 -12.97 -12.01 -9.74
CA GLU A 107 -13.73 -10.79 -10.01
C GLU A 107 -13.27 -9.62 -9.12
N ASN A 108 -12.91 -9.87 -7.85
CA ASN A 108 -12.30 -8.85 -6.97
C ASN A 108 -10.97 -8.34 -7.53
N VAL A 109 -10.14 -9.23 -8.07
CA VAL A 109 -8.85 -8.86 -8.68
C VAL A 109 -9.06 -8.17 -10.02
N GLU A 110 -9.97 -8.65 -10.87
CA GLU A 110 -10.29 -8.04 -12.16
C GLU A 110 -10.84 -6.61 -12.04
N TYR A 111 -11.50 -6.29 -10.93
CA TYR A 111 -12.29 -5.06 -10.78
C TYR A 111 -11.50 -3.78 -11.04
N VAL A 112 -10.24 -3.71 -10.59
CA VAL A 112 -9.40 -2.54 -10.83
C VAL A 112 -9.08 -2.38 -12.33
N MET A 113 -8.78 -3.48 -13.02
CA MET A 113 -8.49 -3.48 -14.45
C MET A 113 -9.73 -3.18 -15.30
N LEU A 114 -10.92 -3.59 -14.84
CA LEU A 114 -12.20 -3.20 -15.43
C LEU A 114 -12.37 -1.68 -15.42
N LEU A 115 -12.06 -1.02 -14.30
CA LEU A 115 -12.11 0.44 -14.19
C LEU A 115 -11.05 1.15 -15.04
N GLN A 116 -9.93 0.48 -15.34
CA GLN A 116 -8.89 0.94 -16.26
C GLN A 116 -9.26 0.76 -17.73
N GLY A 117 -10.37 0.05 -18.04
CA GLY A 117 -10.82 -0.22 -19.41
C GLY A 117 -10.04 -1.33 -20.12
N VAL A 118 -9.37 -2.20 -19.37
CA VAL A 118 -8.65 -3.38 -19.93
C VAL A 118 -9.66 -4.37 -20.51
N ASP A 119 -9.31 -5.01 -21.64
CA ASP A 119 -10.13 -6.04 -22.30
C ASP A 119 -10.47 -7.21 -21.37
N GLU A 120 -11.65 -7.80 -21.55
CA GLU A 120 -12.17 -8.85 -20.66
C GLU A 120 -11.26 -10.07 -20.60
N GLN A 121 -10.80 -10.57 -21.73
CA GLN A 121 -9.94 -11.75 -21.75
C GLN A 121 -8.58 -11.47 -21.08
N GLU A 122 -8.00 -10.32 -21.33
CA GLU A 122 -6.75 -9.90 -20.69
C GLU A 122 -6.93 -9.79 -19.17
N ARG A 123 -8.04 -9.22 -18.68
CA ARG A 123 -8.34 -9.12 -17.24
C ARG A 123 -8.39 -10.51 -16.60
N ILE A 124 -9.13 -11.45 -17.23
CA ILE A 124 -9.26 -12.83 -16.74
C ILE A 124 -7.89 -13.49 -16.65
N ASP A 125 -7.12 -13.46 -17.74
CA ASP A 125 -5.80 -14.10 -17.81
C ASP A 125 -4.84 -13.54 -16.74
N ARG A 126 -4.79 -12.22 -16.58
CA ARG A 126 -3.94 -11.54 -15.56
C ARG A 126 -4.40 -11.83 -14.14
N ALA A 127 -5.71 -11.81 -13.88
CA ALA A 127 -6.26 -12.11 -12.55
C ALA A 127 -6.00 -13.57 -12.15
N GLU A 128 -6.16 -14.52 -13.07
CA GLU A 128 -5.85 -15.92 -12.78
C GLU A 128 -4.36 -16.18 -12.59
N ALA A 129 -3.50 -15.50 -13.36
CA ALA A 129 -2.06 -15.60 -13.19
C ALA A 129 -1.61 -15.12 -11.81
N ILE A 130 -2.01 -13.90 -11.41
CA ILE A 130 -1.62 -13.34 -10.09
C ILE A 130 -2.22 -14.14 -8.93
N LEU A 131 -3.44 -14.69 -9.05
CA LEU A 131 -4.03 -15.55 -8.03
C LEU A 131 -3.27 -16.87 -7.87
N LYS A 132 -2.68 -17.41 -8.92
CA LYS A 132 -1.77 -18.57 -8.84
C LYS A 132 -0.47 -18.19 -8.10
N ASP A 133 0.10 -17.02 -8.42
CA ASP A 133 1.35 -16.53 -7.82
C ASP A 133 1.19 -16.30 -6.31
N VAL A 134 0.01 -15.82 -5.85
CA VAL A 134 -0.28 -15.68 -4.41
C VAL A 134 -0.77 -16.98 -3.75
N GLY A 135 -0.74 -18.14 -4.46
CA GLY A 135 -1.09 -19.45 -3.92
C GLY A 135 -2.60 -19.71 -3.80
N LEU A 136 -3.43 -19.05 -4.61
CA LEU A 136 -4.90 -19.17 -4.58
C LEU A 136 -5.50 -19.83 -5.84
N LYS A 137 -4.72 -20.66 -6.53
CA LYS A 137 -5.16 -21.35 -7.77
C LYS A 137 -6.50 -22.08 -7.60
N ASP A 138 -6.72 -22.72 -6.47
CA ASP A 138 -7.92 -23.53 -6.21
C ASP A 138 -9.11 -22.69 -5.69
N TYR A 139 -8.91 -21.40 -5.46
CA TYR A 139 -9.90 -20.47 -4.89
C TYR A 139 -10.35 -19.38 -5.86
N ILE A 140 -9.99 -19.47 -7.14
CA ILE A 140 -10.26 -18.44 -8.18
C ILE A 140 -11.74 -18.03 -8.23
N ASN A 141 -12.65 -19.01 -8.11
CA ASN A 141 -14.10 -18.81 -8.19
C ASN A 141 -14.79 -18.79 -6.80
N THR A 142 -14.01 -18.75 -5.72
CA THR A 142 -14.54 -18.73 -4.34
C THR A 142 -14.83 -17.29 -3.92
N ARG A 143 -15.91 -17.08 -3.16
CA ARG A 143 -16.28 -15.77 -2.62
C ARG A 143 -15.59 -15.51 -1.27
N PRO A 144 -15.41 -14.23 -0.89
CA PRO A 144 -14.74 -13.87 0.36
C PRO A 144 -15.32 -14.52 1.62
N ASN A 145 -16.64 -14.68 1.72
CA ASN A 145 -17.30 -15.30 2.86
C ASN A 145 -17.00 -16.82 3.01
N GLU A 146 -16.46 -17.46 1.99
CA GLU A 146 -16.05 -18.87 1.96
C GLU A 146 -14.53 -19.04 2.12
N MET A 147 -13.80 -17.94 2.36
CA MET A 147 -12.34 -17.90 2.44
C MET A 147 -11.88 -17.59 3.87
N SER A 148 -10.74 -18.16 4.27
CA SER A 148 -10.07 -17.77 5.52
C SER A 148 -9.55 -16.32 5.44
N GLY A 149 -9.26 -15.70 6.60
CA GLY A 149 -8.70 -14.34 6.64
C GLY A 149 -7.39 -14.20 5.83
N GLY A 150 -6.49 -15.19 5.94
CA GLY A 150 -5.25 -15.21 5.15
C GLY A 150 -5.48 -15.34 3.64
N GLN A 151 -6.48 -16.14 3.22
CA GLN A 151 -6.86 -16.21 1.82
C GLN A 151 -7.45 -14.89 1.30
N GLN A 152 -8.34 -14.27 2.09
CA GLN A 152 -8.89 -12.96 1.75
C GLN A 152 -7.80 -11.89 1.62
N GLN A 153 -6.81 -11.88 2.52
CA GLN A 153 -5.69 -10.95 2.44
C GLN A 153 -4.83 -11.19 1.20
N ARG A 154 -4.58 -12.45 0.83
CA ARG A 154 -3.88 -12.78 -0.43
C ARG A 154 -4.66 -12.30 -1.67
N VAL A 155 -5.99 -12.37 -1.67
CA VAL A 155 -6.82 -11.75 -2.73
C VAL A 155 -6.65 -10.23 -2.74
N ALA A 156 -6.63 -9.58 -1.57
CA ALA A 156 -6.41 -8.13 -1.47
C ALA A 156 -5.02 -7.73 -2.00
N VAL A 157 -3.98 -8.53 -1.72
CA VAL A 157 -2.63 -8.33 -2.28
C VAL A 157 -2.65 -8.50 -3.80
N ALA A 158 -3.24 -9.58 -4.32
CA ALA A 158 -3.37 -9.82 -5.77
C ALA A 158 -4.07 -8.65 -6.47
N ARG A 159 -5.19 -8.16 -5.91
CA ARG A 159 -5.93 -6.99 -6.43
C ARG A 159 -5.06 -5.74 -6.46
N ALA A 160 -4.22 -5.53 -5.43
CA ALA A 160 -3.36 -4.35 -5.35
C ALA A 160 -2.25 -4.36 -6.41
N ILE A 161 -1.77 -5.54 -6.82
CA ILE A 161 -0.60 -5.69 -7.70
C ILE A 161 -0.98 -5.86 -9.18
N VAL A 162 -2.16 -6.45 -9.47
CA VAL A 162 -2.55 -6.88 -10.82
C VAL A 162 -2.53 -5.77 -11.87
N SER A 163 -2.72 -4.52 -11.45
CA SER A 163 -2.69 -3.34 -12.33
C SER A 163 -1.27 -2.83 -12.64
N ASN A 164 -0.22 -3.49 -12.13
CA ASN A 164 1.18 -3.06 -12.21
C ASN A 164 1.38 -1.63 -11.69
N PRO A 165 1.02 -1.33 -10.42
CA PRO A 165 1.18 -0.01 -9.84
C PRO A 165 2.66 0.34 -9.64
N ASP A 166 2.99 1.64 -9.57
CA ASP A 166 4.35 2.10 -9.21
C ASP A 166 4.67 1.81 -7.73
N VAL A 167 3.64 1.80 -6.86
CA VAL A 167 3.77 1.52 -5.43
C VAL A 167 2.52 0.84 -4.87
N VAL A 168 2.73 -0.05 -3.91
CA VAL A 168 1.68 -0.67 -3.08
C VAL A 168 1.80 -0.14 -1.66
N LEU A 169 0.73 0.48 -1.17
CA LEU A 169 0.60 0.99 0.18
C LEU A 169 -0.20 0.00 1.03
N ALA A 170 0.40 -0.49 2.10
CA ALA A 170 -0.20 -1.51 2.97
C ALA A 170 -0.37 -0.97 4.40
N ASP A 171 -1.61 -0.76 4.83
CA ASP A 171 -1.92 -0.32 6.19
C ASP A 171 -2.27 -1.51 7.06
N GLU A 172 -1.38 -1.87 8.00
CA GLU A 172 -1.50 -2.98 8.95
C GLU A 172 -1.91 -4.32 8.29
N PRO A 173 -1.18 -4.81 7.26
CA PRO A 173 -1.66 -5.93 6.43
C PRO A 173 -1.74 -7.28 7.16
N THR A 174 -1.14 -7.42 8.34
CA THR A 174 -1.10 -8.65 9.15
C THR A 174 -2.00 -8.60 10.38
N ALA A 175 -2.61 -7.46 10.71
CA ALA A 175 -3.26 -7.23 12.01
C ALA A 175 -4.41 -8.19 12.34
N ASN A 176 -5.05 -8.81 11.34
CA ASN A 176 -6.16 -9.75 11.52
C ASN A 176 -5.75 -11.21 11.27
N LEU A 177 -4.44 -11.51 11.26
CA LEU A 177 -3.91 -12.84 10.96
C LEU A 177 -3.13 -13.40 12.16
N ASP A 178 -3.08 -14.72 12.26
CA ASP A 178 -2.16 -15.39 13.18
C ASP A 178 -0.70 -15.26 12.68
N SER A 179 0.27 -15.53 13.56
CA SER A 179 1.69 -15.34 13.27
C SER A 179 2.21 -16.19 12.11
N THR A 180 1.72 -17.41 11.96
CA THR A 180 2.13 -18.32 10.87
C THR A 180 1.62 -17.80 9.52
N THR A 181 0.34 -17.41 9.48
CA THR A 181 -0.30 -16.83 8.29
C THR A 181 0.35 -15.49 7.92
N SER A 182 0.67 -14.65 8.92
CA SER A 182 1.37 -13.37 8.73
C SER A 182 2.75 -13.57 8.11
N SER A 183 3.56 -14.50 8.65
CA SER A 183 4.88 -14.81 8.09
C SER A 183 4.78 -15.28 6.63
N SER A 184 3.86 -16.21 6.34
CA SER A 184 3.65 -16.72 4.99
C SER A 184 3.16 -15.64 4.02
N LEU A 185 2.34 -14.67 4.49
CA LEU A 185 1.91 -13.53 3.68
C LEU A 185 3.08 -12.59 3.35
N LEU A 186 3.89 -12.24 4.36
CA LEU A 186 5.03 -11.34 4.19
C LEU A 186 6.13 -11.95 3.31
N GLU A 187 6.35 -13.27 3.44
CA GLU A 187 7.28 -13.99 2.56
C GLU A 187 6.83 -13.94 1.10
N MET A 188 5.55 -14.21 0.82
CA MET A 188 4.96 -14.07 -0.50
C MET A 188 5.11 -12.62 -1.03
N MET A 189 4.82 -11.60 -0.22
CA MET A 189 4.97 -10.19 -0.63
C MET A 189 6.43 -9.84 -0.92
N ARG A 190 7.38 -10.39 -0.16
CA ARG A 190 8.81 -10.24 -0.42
C ARG A 190 9.22 -10.90 -1.74
N GLU A 191 8.73 -12.10 -2.04
CA GLU A 191 8.93 -12.75 -3.33
C GLU A 191 8.40 -11.90 -4.49
N MET A 192 7.21 -11.28 -4.34
CA MET A 192 6.65 -10.34 -5.31
C MET A 192 7.55 -9.11 -5.52
N ASN A 193 8.11 -8.55 -4.43
CA ASN A 193 9.07 -7.46 -4.51
C ASN A 193 10.34 -7.88 -5.29
N GLU A 194 10.89 -9.06 -5.01
CA GLU A 194 12.13 -9.54 -5.63
C GLU A 194 11.96 -9.92 -7.09
N THR A 195 10.86 -10.60 -7.43
CA THR A 195 10.61 -11.14 -8.78
C THR A 195 9.99 -10.13 -9.73
N HIS A 196 9.04 -9.33 -9.24
CA HIS A 196 8.28 -8.36 -10.04
C HIS A 196 8.68 -6.90 -9.76
N ARG A 197 9.65 -6.66 -8.86
CA ARG A 197 10.12 -5.32 -8.45
C ARG A 197 9.00 -4.41 -7.92
N VAL A 198 7.96 -4.99 -7.33
CA VAL A 198 6.87 -4.22 -6.72
C VAL A 198 7.42 -3.43 -5.54
N THR A 199 7.20 -2.11 -5.53
CA THR A 199 7.55 -1.24 -4.39
C THR A 199 6.49 -1.37 -3.32
N PHE A 200 6.88 -1.69 -2.08
CA PHE A 200 5.96 -1.77 -0.94
C PHE A 200 6.29 -0.75 0.14
N VAL A 201 5.25 -0.05 0.62
CA VAL A 201 5.32 0.82 1.80
C VAL A 201 4.29 0.33 2.81
N PHE A 202 4.77 -0.22 3.91
CA PHE A 202 3.94 -0.70 5.02
C PHE A 202 3.76 0.39 6.08
N SER A 203 2.55 0.59 6.59
CA SER A 203 2.30 1.29 7.84
C SER A 203 2.03 0.24 8.91
N THR A 204 2.86 0.15 9.94
CA THR A 204 2.71 -0.91 10.95
C THR A 204 3.26 -0.56 12.32
N HIS A 205 2.79 -1.26 13.33
CA HIS A 205 3.39 -1.36 14.66
C HIS A 205 3.82 -2.80 15.00
N ASP A 206 3.61 -3.75 14.06
CA ASP A 206 3.96 -5.17 14.22
C ASP A 206 5.46 -5.38 13.98
N GLN A 207 6.15 -5.97 14.97
CA GLN A 207 7.57 -6.28 14.90
C GLN A 207 7.88 -7.23 13.74
N LEU A 208 7.00 -8.18 13.45
CA LEU A 208 7.18 -9.13 12.35
C LEU A 208 7.30 -8.41 11.00
N VAL A 209 6.39 -7.46 10.71
CA VAL A 209 6.45 -6.67 9.47
C VAL A 209 7.72 -5.83 9.43
N MET A 210 8.08 -5.21 10.57
CA MET A 210 9.33 -4.45 10.67
C MET A 210 10.54 -5.34 10.39
N ASP A 211 10.57 -6.58 10.87
CA ASP A 211 11.70 -7.49 10.66
C ASP A 211 11.86 -7.92 9.19
N TYR A 212 10.76 -8.08 8.46
CA TYR A 212 10.77 -8.38 7.03
C TYR A 212 11.17 -7.19 6.14
N ALA A 213 10.93 -5.96 6.60
CA ALA A 213 11.27 -4.76 5.83
C ALA A 213 12.79 -4.58 5.74
N ARG A 214 13.28 -4.17 4.55
CA ARG A 214 14.70 -3.84 4.29
C ARG A 214 15.05 -2.44 4.77
N ARG A 215 14.09 -1.52 4.76
CA ARG A 215 14.24 -0.16 5.27
C ARG A 215 13.13 0.13 6.29
N LEU A 216 13.51 0.74 7.39
CA LEU A 216 12.61 1.07 8.49
C LEU A 216 12.65 2.57 8.78
N VAL A 217 11.56 3.26 8.47
CA VAL A 217 11.38 4.69 8.79
C VAL A 217 10.52 4.80 10.03
N LYS A 218 11.08 5.37 11.11
CA LYS A 218 10.37 5.55 12.38
C LYS A 218 9.73 6.92 12.46
N LEU A 219 8.41 6.93 12.64
CA LEU A 219 7.67 8.16 12.90
C LEU A 219 7.36 8.30 14.39
N ARG A 220 7.58 9.53 14.91
CA ARG A 220 7.18 9.92 16.25
C ARG A 220 6.66 11.34 16.25
N ASP A 221 5.48 11.56 16.87
CA ASP A 221 4.85 12.89 17.00
C ASP A 221 4.78 13.68 15.67
N GLY A 222 4.51 12.97 14.56
CA GLY A 222 4.38 13.56 13.23
C GLY A 222 5.70 13.90 12.54
N ARG A 223 6.84 13.38 13.00
CA ARG A 223 8.18 13.59 12.43
C ARG A 223 8.86 12.26 12.13
N VAL A 224 9.76 12.25 11.16
CA VAL A 224 10.73 11.15 11.01
C VAL A 224 11.75 11.29 12.13
N GLU A 225 11.83 10.28 13.00
CA GLU A 225 12.79 10.19 14.09
C GLU A 225 14.05 9.44 13.65
N ASP A 226 13.89 8.42 12.81
CA ASP A 226 14.96 7.54 12.38
C ASP A 226 14.65 6.96 10.99
N ASP A 227 15.67 6.68 10.20
CA ASP A 227 15.59 6.08 8.86
C ASP A 227 16.74 5.09 8.69
N ILE A 228 16.43 3.81 8.78
CA ILE A 228 17.39 2.72 8.89
C ILE A 228 17.29 1.86 7.63
N ASP A 229 18.33 1.85 6.82
CA ASP A 229 18.53 0.84 5.79
C ASP A 229 19.21 -0.38 6.43
N LYS A 230 18.57 -1.55 6.34
CA LYS A 230 19.09 -2.78 6.93
C LYS A 230 20.00 -3.57 6.00
N ASP A 231 20.04 -3.21 4.72
CA ASP A 231 20.88 -3.83 3.70
C ASP A 231 22.19 -3.02 3.46
N ALA A 232 22.38 -1.89 4.19
CA ALA A 232 23.50 -0.96 4.07
C ALA A 232 24.76 -1.40 4.86
#